data_d55dbd4e91dd998b045c866fe33e106c
#
_entry.id   d55dbd4e91dd998b045c866fe33e106c
#
_cell.length_a   1.000
_cell.length_b   1.000
_cell.length_c   1.000
_cell.angle_alpha   90.00
_cell.angle_beta   90.00
_cell.angle_gamma   90.00
#
_symmetry.space_group_name_H-M   'P 1'
#
loop_
_entity.id
_entity.type
_entity.pdbx_description
1 polymer ?
#
loop_
_entity_poly.entity_id
_entity_poly.type
_entity_poly.pdbx_seq_one_letter_code
_entity_poly.pdbx_strand_id
1 'polypeptide(L)'
;MAIAKEADRRDSGFRDFTADMRMVLKNRHGQESVRAIRIRTLEVADDGDKSLTIFDNPRDIKGTAFLSYTHKSGDDDQWLYLPALKRVKRISSRNKSGSFVGSEFSYEDIASQEIEKYTYKWLRDETYNGQDCFVFARYPLDKRNSGYRRQVIWMDKAAYRVLKIDYYDRKNSLLKTLTAGDYHQYRGKFWRAHKMEMINHQNGKSTQLIWSNFRFGVGLKARDFNRNSLKRAR
;
A
#
# COMPACT_ATOMS: atom_id res chain seq x y z
N MET A 1 4.74 10.58 -16.84
CA MET A 1 4.12 11.58 -15.91
C MET A 1 2.62 11.77 -16.16
N ALA A 2 2.15 11.95 -17.40
CA ALA A 2 0.71 12.17 -17.69
C ALA A 2 -0.18 11.02 -17.19
N ILE A 3 0.18 9.76 -17.45
CA ILE A 3 -0.59 8.58 -17.01
C ILE A 3 -0.74 8.56 -15.49
N ALA A 4 0.34 8.78 -14.74
CA ALA A 4 0.29 8.78 -13.26
C ALA A 4 -0.57 9.93 -12.73
N LYS A 5 -0.48 11.13 -13.33
CA LYS A 5 -1.33 12.27 -12.95
C LYS A 5 -2.81 12.02 -13.22
N GLU A 6 -3.13 11.37 -14.33
CA GLU A 6 -4.53 11.04 -14.66
C GLU A 6 -5.08 9.98 -13.70
N ALA A 7 -4.28 8.95 -13.34
CA ALA A 7 -4.67 7.96 -12.35
C ALA A 7 -4.95 8.61 -10.99
N ASP A 8 -4.06 9.48 -10.53
CA ASP A 8 -4.18 10.22 -9.28
C ASP A 8 -5.44 11.11 -9.27
N ARG A 9 -5.67 11.88 -10.35
CA ARG A 9 -6.88 12.72 -10.50
C ARG A 9 -8.17 11.91 -10.42
N ARG A 10 -8.19 10.70 -11.00
CA ARG A 10 -9.36 9.81 -10.95
C ARG A 10 -9.62 9.27 -9.56
N ASP A 11 -8.57 9.02 -8.79
CA ASP A 11 -8.68 8.47 -7.43
C ASP A 11 -8.83 9.55 -6.35
N SER A 12 -8.58 10.82 -6.65
CA SER A 12 -8.72 11.94 -5.70
C SER A 12 -10.17 12.34 -5.46
N GLY A 13 -10.46 12.85 -4.27
CA GLY A 13 -11.76 13.34 -3.83
C GLY A 13 -12.60 12.30 -3.08
N PHE A 14 -12.01 11.18 -2.63
CA PHE A 14 -12.72 10.16 -1.86
C PHE A 14 -13.00 10.60 -0.41
N ARG A 15 -12.31 11.60 0.11
CA ARG A 15 -12.40 12.20 1.44
C ARG A 15 -11.92 11.28 2.55
N ASP A 16 -12.65 10.23 2.82
CA ASP A 16 -12.29 9.23 3.85
C ASP A 16 -12.96 7.90 3.57
N PHE A 17 -12.36 6.83 4.06
CA PHE A 17 -12.98 5.51 4.08
C PHE A 17 -12.50 4.65 5.23
N THR A 18 -13.30 3.62 5.53
CA THR A 18 -12.90 2.46 6.34
C THR A 18 -13.02 1.21 5.50
N ALA A 19 -12.21 0.19 5.82
CA ALA A 19 -12.28 -1.13 5.21
C ALA A 19 -11.78 -2.19 6.18
N ASP A 20 -12.19 -3.43 5.95
CA ASP A 20 -11.61 -4.61 6.57
C ASP A 20 -10.64 -5.28 5.59
N MET A 21 -9.56 -5.86 6.10
CA MET A 21 -8.59 -6.58 5.31
C MET A 21 -8.21 -7.89 6.00
N ARG A 22 -8.23 -8.97 5.26
CA ARG A 22 -7.62 -10.24 5.64
C ARG A 22 -6.28 -10.36 4.92
N MET A 23 -5.20 -10.43 5.70
CA MET A 23 -3.84 -10.63 5.20
C MET A 23 -3.44 -12.08 5.42
N VAL A 24 -3.14 -12.80 4.34
CA VAL A 24 -2.69 -14.20 4.36
C VAL A 24 -1.22 -14.23 3.99
N LEU A 25 -0.36 -14.60 4.94
CA LEU A 25 1.07 -14.76 4.72
C LEU A 25 1.35 -16.23 4.43
N LYS A 26 2.08 -16.50 3.37
CA LYS A 26 2.46 -17.86 2.98
C LYS A 26 3.97 -17.98 2.90
N ASN A 27 4.53 -18.94 3.63
CA ASN A 27 5.96 -19.22 3.55
C ASN A 27 6.29 -20.10 2.32
N ARG A 28 7.59 -20.30 2.06
CA ARG A 28 8.07 -21.11 0.92
C ARG A 28 7.61 -22.58 0.93
N HIS A 29 7.16 -23.08 2.08
CA HIS A 29 6.66 -24.45 2.26
C HIS A 29 5.13 -24.55 2.17
N GLY A 30 4.45 -23.43 1.85
CA GLY A 30 3.01 -23.37 1.72
C GLY A 30 2.23 -23.21 3.02
N GLN A 31 2.89 -23.08 4.18
CA GLN A 31 2.22 -22.86 5.46
C GLN A 31 1.69 -21.42 5.51
N GLU A 32 0.47 -21.26 5.98
CA GLU A 32 -0.22 -19.98 6.02
C GLU A 32 -0.40 -19.44 7.45
N SER A 33 -0.35 -18.13 7.56
CA SER A 33 -0.73 -17.36 8.75
C SER A 33 -1.69 -16.26 8.33
N VAL A 34 -2.82 -16.14 9.03
CA VAL A 34 -3.89 -15.21 8.67
C VAL A 34 -4.03 -14.12 9.73
N ARG A 35 -4.23 -12.89 9.27
CA ARG A 35 -4.44 -11.71 10.10
C ARG A 35 -5.72 -11.00 9.71
N ALA A 36 -6.51 -10.60 10.70
CA ALA A 36 -7.65 -9.70 10.50
C ALA A 36 -7.23 -8.28 10.86
N ILE A 37 -7.55 -7.34 9.99
CA ILE A 37 -7.04 -5.98 10.04
C ILE A 37 -8.19 -5.03 9.71
N ARG A 38 -8.30 -3.93 10.46
CA ARG A 38 -9.17 -2.78 10.13
C ARG A 38 -8.32 -1.62 9.64
N ILE A 39 -8.84 -0.92 8.63
CA ILE A 39 -8.15 0.21 8.02
C ILE A 39 -9.06 1.43 8.06
N ARG A 40 -8.45 2.58 8.32
CA ARG A 40 -9.03 3.91 8.20
C ARG A 40 -8.10 4.75 7.35
N THR A 41 -8.65 5.48 6.39
CA THR A 41 -7.89 6.41 5.55
C THR A 41 -8.61 7.73 5.47
N LEU A 42 -7.85 8.81 5.58
CA LEU A 42 -8.30 10.19 5.42
C LEU A 42 -7.46 10.84 4.34
N GLU A 43 -8.12 11.29 3.29
CA GLU A 43 -7.52 12.09 2.23
C GLU A 43 -7.19 13.49 2.75
N VAL A 44 -6.00 13.98 2.41
CA VAL A 44 -5.57 15.35 2.71
C VAL A 44 -5.31 16.07 1.39
N ALA A 45 -6.14 17.07 1.08
CA ALA A 45 -6.20 17.70 -0.25
C ALA A 45 -4.87 18.27 -0.77
N ASP A 46 -4.06 18.87 0.12
CA ASP A 46 -2.83 19.59 -0.24
C ASP A 46 -1.55 18.82 0.09
N ASP A 47 -1.68 17.63 0.67
CA ASP A 47 -0.57 16.78 1.07
C ASP A 47 -0.93 15.30 0.82
N GLY A 48 -0.12 14.38 1.32
CA GLY A 48 -0.43 12.95 1.26
C GLY A 48 -1.42 12.49 2.34
N ASP A 49 -1.94 11.31 2.18
CA ASP A 49 -3.00 10.75 3.02
C ASP A 49 -2.54 10.38 4.44
N LYS A 50 -3.53 10.30 5.34
CA LYS A 50 -3.34 9.69 6.66
C LYS A 50 -4.02 8.34 6.70
N SER A 51 -3.30 7.31 7.14
CA SER A 51 -3.85 5.98 7.29
C SER A 51 -3.56 5.38 8.66
N LEU A 52 -4.52 4.62 9.18
CA LEU A 52 -4.40 3.87 10.43
C LEU A 52 -4.82 2.42 10.17
N THR A 53 -3.87 1.51 10.36
CA THR A 53 -4.04 0.07 10.21
C THR A 53 -4.01 -0.57 11.60
N ILE A 54 -5.02 -1.36 11.97
CA ILE A 54 -5.17 -1.98 13.29
C ILE A 54 -5.32 -3.48 13.13
N PHE A 55 -4.47 -4.26 13.79
CA PHE A 55 -4.52 -5.71 13.78
C PHE A 55 -5.46 -6.24 14.89
N ASP A 56 -6.48 -6.98 14.49
CA ASP A 56 -7.46 -7.57 15.42
C ASP A 56 -7.18 -9.04 15.74
N ASN A 57 -6.54 -9.76 14.83
CA ASN A 57 -6.13 -11.16 14.98
C ASN A 57 -4.80 -11.41 14.24
N PRO A 58 -4.03 -12.43 14.65
CA PRO A 58 -4.19 -13.32 15.81
C PRO A 58 -3.82 -12.64 17.13
N ARG A 59 -3.96 -13.39 18.25
CA ARG A 59 -3.83 -12.86 19.61
C ARG A 59 -2.45 -12.24 19.91
N ASP A 60 -1.39 -12.79 19.36
CA ASP A 60 0.00 -12.37 19.56
C ASP A 60 0.30 -10.97 18.97
N ILE A 61 -0.43 -10.56 17.92
CA ILE A 61 -0.29 -9.23 17.32
C ILE A 61 -1.52 -8.34 17.50
N LYS A 62 -2.56 -8.83 18.18
CA LYS A 62 -3.79 -8.06 18.42
C LYS A 62 -3.49 -6.73 19.10
N GLY A 63 -4.07 -5.64 18.54
CA GLY A 63 -3.85 -4.27 18.99
C GLY A 63 -2.56 -3.64 18.47
N THR A 64 -1.74 -4.37 17.68
CA THR A 64 -0.69 -3.73 16.89
C THR A 64 -1.35 -2.72 15.97
N ALA A 65 -0.82 -1.50 15.93
CA ALA A 65 -1.38 -0.45 15.11
C ALA A 65 -0.28 0.32 14.37
N PHE A 66 -0.52 0.59 13.10
CA PHE A 66 0.39 1.35 12.25
C PHE A 66 -0.30 2.63 11.78
N LEU A 67 0.33 3.77 12.04
CA LEU A 67 -0.11 5.09 11.62
C LEU A 67 0.88 5.61 10.59
N SER A 68 0.38 6.06 9.44
CA SER A 68 1.18 6.66 8.39
C SER A 68 0.58 8.01 7.99
N TYR A 69 1.43 9.01 7.85
CA TYR A 69 1.16 10.25 7.14
C TYR A 69 2.10 10.26 5.96
N THR A 70 1.56 10.20 4.76
CA THR A 70 2.36 10.42 3.54
C THR A 70 2.47 11.92 3.28
N HIS A 71 3.50 12.31 2.58
CA HIS A 71 3.73 13.70 2.18
C HIS A 71 4.11 13.74 0.71
N LYS A 72 3.58 14.68 -0.05
CA LYS A 72 3.95 14.90 -1.46
C LYS A 72 5.43 15.25 -1.62
N SER A 73 6.00 15.90 -0.61
CA SER A 73 7.43 16.22 -0.54
C SER A 73 8.02 15.81 0.80
N GLY A 74 9.31 15.44 0.81
CA GLY A 74 9.99 14.99 2.02
C GLY A 74 9.66 13.56 2.44
N ASP A 75 10.01 13.24 3.66
CA ASP A 75 9.86 11.91 4.25
C ASP A 75 8.46 11.71 4.85
N ASP A 76 7.93 10.51 4.73
CA ASP A 76 6.69 10.12 5.40
C ASP A 76 6.90 9.99 6.91
N ASP A 77 5.86 10.30 7.66
CA ASP A 77 5.82 10.05 9.09
C ASP A 77 5.08 8.75 9.38
N GLN A 78 5.79 7.79 9.94
CA GLN A 78 5.25 6.46 10.20
C GLN A 78 5.54 6.00 11.63
N TRP A 79 4.53 5.45 12.30
CA TRP A 79 4.63 4.93 13.68
C TRP A 79 3.97 3.57 13.79
N LEU A 80 4.66 2.64 14.44
CA LEU A 80 4.16 1.31 14.78
C LEU A 80 4.02 1.19 16.29
N TYR A 81 2.81 0.92 16.75
CA TYR A 81 2.55 0.55 18.14
C TYR A 81 2.62 -0.97 18.30
N LEU A 82 3.40 -1.42 19.28
CA LEU A 82 3.57 -2.82 19.63
C LEU A 82 3.00 -3.04 21.04
N PRO A 83 1.81 -3.64 21.19
CA PRO A 83 1.14 -3.83 22.49
C PRO A 83 1.97 -4.63 23.49
N ALA A 84 2.64 -5.70 23.04
CA ALA A 84 3.51 -6.53 23.87
C ALA A 84 4.63 -5.73 24.54
N LEU A 85 5.12 -4.67 23.90
CA LEU A 85 6.16 -3.79 24.41
C LEU A 85 5.59 -2.49 25.00
N LYS A 86 4.28 -2.24 24.87
CA LYS A 86 3.60 -0.98 25.22
C LYS A 86 4.29 0.27 24.63
N ARG A 87 4.95 0.13 23.48
CA ARG A 87 5.79 1.16 22.86
C ARG A 87 5.29 1.55 21.48
N VAL A 88 5.39 2.85 21.18
CA VAL A 88 5.27 3.39 19.83
C VAL A 88 6.69 3.57 19.28
N LYS A 89 6.98 2.90 18.17
CA LYS A 89 8.26 3.00 17.44
C LYS A 89 8.03 3.84 16.18
N ARG A 90 8.85 4.87 15.96
CA ARG A 90 8.89 5.56 14.67
C ARG A 90 9.63 4.68 13.65
N ILE A 91 9.04 4.52 12.47
CA ILE A 91 9.68 3.91 11.32
C ILE A 91 10.40 5.03 10.58
N SER A 92 11.72 5.04 10.65
CA SER A 92 12.52 6.05 9.93
C SER A 92 12.54 5.74 8.43
N SER A 93 12.81 6.75 7.60
CA SER A 93 12.92 6.60 6.14
C SER A 93 13.92 5.53 5.72
N ARG A 94 15.00 5.33 6.50
CA ARG A 94 15.98 4.26 6.28
C ARG A 94 15.39 2.85 6.43
N ASN A 95 14.31 2.70 7.18
CA ASN A 95 13.66 1.42 7.48
C ASN A 95 12.36 1.20 6.68
N LYS A 96 11.98 2.14 5.79
CA LYS A 96 10.74 2.01 5.01
C LYS A 96 10.75 0.81 4.05
N SER A 97 11.93 0.34 3.63
CA SER A 97 12.10 -0.86 2.82
C SER A 97 11.99 -2.18 3.61
N GLY A 98 11.89 -2.10 4.95
CA GLY A 98 11.69 -3.27 5.80
C GLY A 98 10.31 -3.88 5.64
N SER A 99 10.19 -5.17 5.94
CA SER A 99 8.95 -5.94 5.89
C SER A 99 7.89 -5.36 6.82
N PHE A 100 6.68 -5.12 6.30
CA PHE A 100 5.52 -4.68 7.07
C PHE A 100 4.98 -5.84 7.90
N VAL A 101 5.32 -5.84 9.19
CA VAL A 101 4.87 -6.85 10.18
C VAL A 101 5.07 -8.29 9.68
N GLY A 102 6.21 -8.57 9.00
CA GLY A 102 6.57 -9.91 8.52
C GLY A 102 5.90 -10.35 7.22
N SER A 103 5.14 -9.48 6.55
CA SER A 103 4.57 -9.73 5.20
C SER A 103 5.59 -9.46 4.09
N GLU A 104 5.26 -9.84 2.85
CA GLU A 104 6.06 -9.50 1.67
C GLU A 104 5.82 -8.06 1.17
N PHE A 105 4.90 -7.33 1.80
CA PHE A 105 4.81 -5.88 1.65
C PHE A 105 5.83 -5.18 2.55
N SER A 106 6.47 -4.14 2.07
CA SER A 106 7.31 -3.25 2.88
C SER A 106 6.48 -2.10 3.47
N TYR A 107 7.04 -1.35 4.43
CA TYR A 107 6.40 -0.13 4.93
C TYR A 107 6.17 0.90 3.82
N GLU A 108 7.05 0.97 2.81
CA GLU A 108 6.87 1.84 1.64
C GLU A 108 5.78 1.35 0.68
N ASP A 109 5.41 0.06 0.67
CA ASP A 109 4.32 -0.47 -0.17
C ASP A 109 2.94 -0.23 0.43
N ILE A 110 2.85 -0.18 1.76
CA ILE A 110 1.57 -0.02 2.49
C ILE A 110 1.16 1.46 2.58
N ALA A 111 2.10 2.38 2.48
CA ALA A 111 1.81 3.81 2.46
C ALA A 111 1.20 4.24 1.12
N SER A 112 0.39 5.31 1.14
CA SER A 112 -0.10 5.95 -0.08
C SER A 112 1.08 6.36 -0.97
N GLN A 113 0.89 6.21 -2.28
CA GLN A 113 1.97 6.40 -3.25
C GLN A 113 1.84 7.78 -3.91
N GLU A 114 2.52 8.77 -3.34
CA GLU A 114 2.53 10.13 -3.87
C GLU A 114 3.30 10.19 -5.20
N ILE A 115 2.65 10.71 -6.24
CA ILE A 115 3.22 10.73 -7.60
C ILE A 115 4.47 11.60 -7.71
N GLU A 116 4.59 12.62 -6.87
CA GLU A 116 5.72 13.54 -6.80
C GLU A 116 7.02 12.87 -6.34
N LYS A 117 6.93 11.74 -5.67
CA LYS A 117 8.09 11.00 -5.16
C LYS A 117 8.81 10.15 -6.19
N TYR A 118 8.35 10.17 -7.46
CA TYR A 118 8.89 9.34 -8.52
C TYR A 118 9.14 10.12 -9.81
N THR A 119 10.14 9.65 -10.56
CA THR A 119 10.22 9.92 -12.00
C THR A 119 9.61 8.75 -12.77
N TYR A 120 9.10 9.03 -13.99
CA TYR A 120 8.35 8.07 -14.78
C TYR A 120 8.92 7.95 -16.19
N LYS A 121 8.91 6.72 -16.71
CA LYS A 121 9.26 6.43 -18.11
C LYS A 121 8.20 5.50 -18.69
N TRP A 122 7.51 5.95 -19.74
CA TRP A 122 6.69 5.07 -20.56
C TRP A 122 7.57 4.02 -21.24
N LEU A 123 7.13 2.78 -21.30
CA LEU A 123 7.86 1.67 -21.89
C LEU A 123 7.17 1.18 -23.17
N ARG A 124 5.90 0.86 -23.09
CA ARG A 124 5.07 0.33 -24.18
C ARG A 124 3.61 0.26 -23.79
N ASP A 125 2.78 -0.06 -24.76
CA ASP A 125 1.43 -0.58 -24.53
C ASP A 125 1.46 -2.10 -24.66
N GLU A 126 0.66 -2.80 -23.85
CA GLU A 126 0.63 -4.25 -23.80
C GLU A 126 -0.73 -4.75 -23.32
N THR A 127 -1.24 -5.83 -23.91
CA THR A 127 -2.42 -6.51 -23.37
C THR A 127 -2.01 -7.42 -22.22
N TYR A 128 -2.58 -7.20 -21.03
CA TYR A 128 -2.37 -8.03 -19.85
C TYR A 128 -3.71 -8.57 -19.35
N ASN A 129 -3.85 -9.90 -19.25
CA ASN A 129 -5.10 -10.56 -18.85
C ASN A 129 -6.33 -10.08 -19.64
N GLY A 130 -6.18 -9.90 -20.96
CA GLY A 130 -7.24 -9.43 -21.86
C GLY A 130 -7.58 -7.94 -21.75
N GLN A 131 -6.83 -7.16 -21.01
CA GLN A 131 -7.02 -5.71 -20.85
C GLN A 131 -5.87 -4.93 -21.48
N ASP A 132 -6.21 -3.90 -22.27
CA ASP A 132 -5.23 -2.97 -22.82
C ASP A 132 -4.61 -2.13 -21.71
N CYS A 133 -3.28 -2.18 -21.59
CA CYS A 133 -2.54 -1.52 -20.53
C CYS A 133 -1.49 -0.54 -21.06
N PHE A 134 -1.32 0.55 -20.29
CA PHE A 134 -0.08 1.28 -20.28
C PHE A 134 0.94 0.49 -19.46
N VAL A 135 2.14 0.29 -19.99
CA VAL A 135 3.28 -0.27 -19.23
C VAL A 135 4.32 0.83 -19.07
N PHE A 136 4.59 1.21 -17.85
CA PHE A 136 5.54 2.26 -17.55
C PHE A 136 6.38 1.93 -16.32
N ALA A 137 7.59 2.47 -16.27
CA ALA A 137 8.46 2.37 -15.12
C ALA A 137 8.37 3.63 -14.27
N ARG A 138 8.41 3.47 -12.94
CA ARG A 138 8.65 4.56 -12.00
C ARG A 138 9.92 4.31 -11.20
N TYR A 139 10.64 5.38 -10.92
CA TYR A 139 11.91 5.38 -10.21
C TYR A 139 11.81 6.27 -8.98
N PRO A 140 12.06 5.75 -7.77
CA PRO A 140 12.04 6.58 -6.56
C PRO A 140 13.06 7.72 -6.65
N LEU A 141 12.65 8.94 -6.27
CA LEU A 141 13.56 10.07 -6.10
C LEU A 141 14.50 9.83 -4.91
N ASP A 142 13.96 9.27 -3.83
CA ASP A 142 14.74 8.86 -2.66
C ASP A 142 15.41 7.50 -2.91
N LYS A 143 16.42 7.49 -3.76
CA LYS A 143 17.19 6.28 -4.11
C LYS A 143 17.94 5.69 -2.91
N ARG A 144 18.20 6.49 -1.88
CA ARG A 144 19.00 6.08 -0.71
C ARG A 144 18.21 5.20 0.24
N ASN A 145 16.95 5.52 0.47
CA ASN A 145 16.12 4.86 1.49
C ASN A 145 15.11 3.88 0.88
N SER A 146 14.72 4.02 -0.39
CA SER A 146 13.85 3.04 -1.05
C SER A 146 14.54 1.68 -1.18
N GLY A 147 13.79 0.61 -1.01
CA GLY A 147 14.22 -0.77 -1.30
C GLY A 147 14.33 -1.06 -2.79
N TYR A 148 13.79 -0.18 -3.62
CA TYR A 148 13.65 -0.41 -5.06
C TYR A 148 14.51 0.53 -5.88
N ARG A 149 15.11 -0.02 -6.94
CA ARG A 149 15.70 0.75 -8.01
C ARG A 149 14.65 1.30 -8.96
N ARG A 150 13.63 0.48 -9.27
CA ARG A 150 12.49 0.82 -10.11
C ARG A 150 11.33 -0.12 -9.86
N GLN A 151 10.17 0.29 -10.34
CA GLN A 151 8.96 -0.52 -10.40
C GLN A 151 8.40 -0.42 -11.81
N VAL A 152 7.95 -1.54 -12.40
CA VAL A 152 7.28 -1.58 -13.71
C VAL A 152 5.81 -1.86 -13.48
N ILE A 153 4.93 -1.02 -13.99
CA ILE A 153 3.51 -0.99 -13.69
C ILE A 153 2.71 -1.27 -14.94
N TRP A 154 1.79 -2.21 -14.86
CA TRP A 154 0.72 -2.44 -15.84
C TRP A 154 -0.56 -1.80 -15.33
N MET A 155 -1.06 -0.83 -16.05
CA MET A 155 -2.24 -0.05 -15.68
C MET A 155 -3.24 -0.09 -16.84
N ASP A 156 -4.46 -0.56 -16.58
CA ASP A 156 -5.48 -0.61 -17.64
C ASP A 156 -5.82 0.80 -18.17
N LYS A 157 -6.00 0.89 -19.49
CA LYS A 157 -6.27 2.17 -20.15
C LYS A 157 -7.69 2.69 -19.92
N ALA A 158 -8.63 1.79 -19.67
CA ALA A 158 -10.05 2.15 -19.54
C ALA A 158 -10.34 2.89 -18.22
N ALA A 159 -9.87 2.34 -17.09
CA ALA A 159 -10.18 2.86 -15.76
C ALA A 159 -8.95 3.30 -14.96
N TYR A 160 -7.74 3.16 -15.51
CA TYR A 160 -6.46 3.49 -14.85
C TYR A 160 -6.23 2.70 -13.56
N ARG A 161 -6.65 1.43 -13.54
CA ARG A 161 -6.44 0.51 -12.41
C ARG A 161 -5.10 -0.20 -12.59
N VAL A 162 -4.36 -0.33 -11.50
CA VAL A 162 -3.10 -1.09 -11.49
C VAL A 162 -3.43 -2.58 -11.48
N LEU A 163 -3.02 -3.32 -12.50
CA LEU A 163 -3.24 -4.77 -12.59
C LEU A 163 -2.02 -5.56 -12.10
N LYS A 164 -0.82 -5.04 -12.34
CA LYS A 164 0.44 -5.68 -11.97
C LYS A 164 1.52 -4.65 -11.69
N ILE A 165 2.40 -4.96 -10.75
CA ILE A 165 3.66 -4.21 -10.52
C ILE A 165 4.79 -5.20 -10.32
N ASP A 166 5.86 -5.09 -11.12
CA ASP A 166 7.12 -5.77 -10.92
C ASP A 166 8.10 -4.84 -10.18
N TYR A 167 8.59 -5.27 -9.04
CA TYR A 167 9.52 -4.53 -8.18
C TYR A 167 10.94 -5.04 -8.39
N TYR A 168 11.83 -4.14 -8.71
CA TYR A 168 13.25 -4.43 -8.89
C TYR A 168 14.06 -3.89 -7.72
N ASP A 169 14.87 -4.74 -7.10
CA ASP A 169 15.72 -4.38 -5.98
C ASP A 169 16.83 -3.38 -6.38
N ARG A 170 17.65 -2.98 -5.41
CA ARG A 170 18.76 -2.04 -5.64
C ARG A 170 19.80 -2.54 -6.64
N LYS A 171 19.93 -3.86 -6.80
CA LYS A 171 20.79 -4.51 -7.80
C LYS A 171 20.12 -4.63 -9.17
N ASN A 172 18.89 -4.12 -9.30
CA ASN A 172 18.05 -4.21 -10.50
C ASN A 172 17.64 -5.64 -10.86
N SER A 173 17.61 -6.54 -9.88
CA SER A 173 17.05 -7.89 -10.02
C SER A 173 15.56 -7.87 -9.65
N LEU A 174 14.74 -8.69 -10.33
CA LEU A 174 13.34 -8.85 -9.98
C LEU A 174 13.24 -9.41 -8.56
N LEU A 175 12.66 -8.61 -7.66
CA LEU A 175 12.48 -8.98 -6.26
C LEU A 175 11.13 -9.63 -6.04
N LYS A 176 10.07 -8.95 -6.43
CA LYS A 176 8.70 -9.37 -6.17
C LYS A 176 7.73 -8.81 -7.20
N THR A 177 6.58 -9.45 -7.32
CA THR A 177 5.49 -9.04 -8.19
C THR A 177 4.22 -8.88 -7.38
N LEU A 178 3.54 -7.75 -7.52
CA LEU A 178 2.18 -7.52 -7.07
C LEU A 178 1.22 -7.74 -8.23
N THR A 179 0.17 -8.51 -8.01
CA THR A 179 -1.01 -8.55 -8.88
C THR A 179 -2.22 -8.04 -8.11
N ALA A 180 -3.08 -7.28 -8.79
CA ALA A 180 -4.31 -6.73 -8.22
C ALA A 180 -5.50 -7.05 -9.11
N GLY A 181 -6.60 -7.43 -8.49
CA GLY A 181 -7.82 -7.84 -9.20
C GLY A 181 -9.06 -7.73 -8.33
N ASP A 182 -10.17 -8.28 -8.82
CA ASP A 182 -11.48 -8.18 -8.17
C ASP A 182 -11.81 -6.71 -7.84
N TYR A 183 -11.79 -5.88 -8.88
CA TYR A 183 -12.00 -4.44 -8.75
C TYR A 183 -13.49 -4.10 -8.65
N HIS A 184 -13.87 -3.38 -7.62
CA HIS A 184 -15.22 -2.83 -7.45
C HIS A 184 -15.17 -1.30 -7.48
N GLN A 185 -16.22 -0.71 -8.07
CA GLN A 185 -16.35 0.74 -8.15
C GLN A 185 -17.26 1.27 -7.04
N TYR A 186 -16.78 2.27 -6.33
CA TYR A 186 -17.49 2.92 -5.24
C TYR A 186 -17.87 4.35 -5.60
N ARG A 187 -19.06 4.78 -5.23
CA ARG A 187 -19.61 6.12 -5.50
C ARG A 187 -19.55 6.51 -6.98
N GLY A 188 -19.63 5.51 -7.88
CA GLY A 188 -19.56 5.73 -9.33
C GLY A 188 -18.21 6.26 -9.84
N LYS A 189 -17.18 6.33 -8.99
CA LYS A 189 -15.88 6.92 -9.34
C LYS A 189 -14.69 6.08 -8.90
N PHE A 190 -14.60 5.70 -7.62
CA PHE A 190 -13.38 5.16 -7.00
C PHE A 190 -13.28 3.66 -7.19
N TRP A 191 -12.24 3.18 -7.84
CA TRP A 191 -11.96 1.76 -8.00
C TRP A 191 -11.11 1.25 -6.84
N ARG A 192 -11.49 0.11 -6.25
CA ARG A 192 -10.70 -0.57 -5.20
C ARG A 192 -10.54 -2.03 -5.56
N ALA A 193 -9.31 -2.51 -5.54
CA ALA A 193 -9.01 -3.93 -5.68
C ALA A 193 -9.41 -4.65 -4.39
N HIS A 194 -10.21 -5.69 -4.50
CA HIS A 194 -10.57 -6.54 -3.36
C HIS A 194 -9.55 -7.66 -3.13
N LYS A 195 -8.74 -7.98 -4.13
CA LYS A 195 -7.69 -8.99 -4.02
C LYS A 195 -6.38 -8.45 -4.55
N MET A 196 -5.34 -8.52 -3.71
CA MET A 196 -3.96 -8.23 -4.08
C MET A 196 -3.08 -9.41 -3.65
N GLU A 197 -2.10 -9.77 -4.46
CA GLU A 197 -1.12 -10.80 -4.13
C GLU A 197 0.29 -10.31 -4.43
N MET A 198 1.16 -10.39 -3.44
CA MET A 198 2.58 -10.10 -3.55
C MET A 198 3.36 -11.41 -3.49
N ILE A 199 4.08 -11.75 -4.55
CA ILE A 199 4.95 -12.93 -4.60
C ILE A 199 6.39 -12.46 -4.62
N ASN A 200 7.20 -12.93 -3.68
CA ASN A 200 8.63 -12.65 -3.63
C ASN A 200 9.39 -13.78 -4.34
N HIS A 201 10.04 -13.43 -5.45
CA HIS A 201 10.76 -14.38 -6.30
C HIS A 201 12.12 -14.80 -5.73
N GLN A 202 12.67 -14.04 -4.79
CA GLN A 202 13.98 -14.33 -4.20
C GLN A 202 13.91 -15.25 -2.98
N ASN A 203 12.77 -15.27 -2.25
CA ASN A 203 12.63 -16.10 -1.05
C ASN A 203 11.48 -17.12 -1.12
N GLY A 204 10.66 -17.09 -2.20
CA GLY A 204 9.55 -18.01 -2.42
C GLY A 204 8.35 -17.81 -1.50
N LYS A 205 8.26 -16.67 -0.80
CA LYS A 205 7.13 -16.32 0.07
C LYS A 205 6.11 -15.48 -0.69
N SER A 206 4.87 -15.50 -0.20
CA SER A 206 3.83 -14.60 -0.73
C SER A 206 2.97 -14.01 0.39
N THR A 207 2.24 -12.96 0.05
CA THR A 207 1.23 -12.36 0.93
C THR A 207 0.03 -11.93 0.10
N GLN A 208 -1.16 -12.39 0.47
CA GLN A 208 -2.42 -11.92 -0.09
C GLN A 208 -3.07 -10.90 0.83
N LEU A 209 -3.63 -9.83 0.25
CA LEU A 209 -4.51 -8.88 0.91
C LEU A 209 -5.90 -9.04 0.30
N ILE A 210 -6.87 -9.40 1.14
CA ILE A 210 -8.27 -9.58 0.73
C ILE A 210 -9.09 -8.53 1.47
N TRP A 211 -9.61 -7.57 0.72
CA TRP A 211 -10.31 -6.41 1.20
C TRP A 211 -11.82 -6.61 1.16
N SER A 212 -12.50 -6.05 2.15
CA SER A 212 -13.96 -6.08 2.25
C SER A 212 -14.49 -4.87 3.01
N ASN A 213 -15.82 -4.72 3.02
CA ASN A 213 -16.52 -3.74 3.83
C ASN A 213 -16.03 -2.29 3.65
N PHE A 214 -15.68 -1.90 2.42
CA PHE A 214 -15.35 -0.50 2.12
C PHE A 214 -16.55 0.40 2.40
N ARG A 215 -16.35 1.43 3.21
CA ARG A 215 -17.32 2.47 3.54
C ARG A 215 -16.68 3.83 3.37
N PHE A 216 -17.15 4.60 2.40
CA PHE A 216 -16.64 5.93 2.08
C PHE A 216 -17.46 7.03 2.74
N GLY A 217 -16.79 8.14 3.15
CA GLY A 217 -17.43 9.30 3.73
C GLY A 217 -18.07 9.02 5.08
N VAL A 218 -17.37 8.27 5.91
CA VAL A 218 -17.82 7.94 7.28
C VAL A 218 -17.57 9.07 8.28
N GLY A 219 -16.94 10.17 7.83
CA GLY A 219 -16.74 11.38 8.63
C GLY A 219 -15.47 11.34 9.49
N LEU A 220 -14.43 10.61 9.05
CA LEU A 220 -13.13 10.61 9.73
C LEU A 220 -12.54 12.03 9.72
N LYS A 221 -11.83 12.35 10.80
CA LYS A 221 -11.19 13.66 11.01
C LYS A 221 -9.71 13.50 11.36
N ALA A 222 -8.92 14.53 11.15
CA ALA A 222 -7.48 14.51 11.45
C ALA A 222 -7.17 14.07 12.91
N ARG A 223 -8.05 14.37 13.86
CA ARG A 223 -7.92 13.95 15.27
C ARG A 223 -7.98 12.43 15.47
N ASP A 224 -8.56 11.68 14.51
CA ASP A 224 -8.66 10.22 14.59
C ASP A 224 -7.34 9.54 14.23
N PHE A 225 -6.41 10.30 13.67
CA PHE A 225 -5.11 9.86 13.18
C PHE A 225 -3.95 10.46 14.00
N ASN A 226 -3.96 10.41 15.29
CA ASN A 226 -2.87 10.94 16.11
C ASN A 226 -2.11 9.82 16.83
N ARG A 227 -0.85 10.10 17.22
CA ARG A 227 0.01 9.11 17.91
C ARG A 227 -0.58 8.56 19.21
N ASN A 228 -1.41 9.35 19.88
CA ASN A 228 -2.07 8.89 21.11
C ASN A 228 -3.20 7.92 20.84
N SER A 229 -3.81 7.98 19.63
CA SER A 229 -4.84 7.04 19.21
C SER A 229 -4.27 5.63 18.98
N LEU A 230 -2.98 5.50 18.62
CA LEU A 230 -2.31 4.20 18.45
C LEU A 230 -2.42 3.31 19.68
N LYS A 231 -2.24 3.88 20.89
CA LYS A 231 -2.31 3.11 22.14
C LYS A 231 -3.73 2.68 22.51
N ARG A 232 -4.75 3.32 21.91
CA ARG A 232 -6.18 3.07 22.15
C ARG A 232 -6.85 2.33 21.00
N ALA A 233 -6.10 2.02 19.93
CA ALA A 233 -6.57 1.25 18.79
C ALA A 233 -6.84 -0.20 19.24
N ARG A 234 -8.07 -0.47 19.71
CA ARG A 234 -8.57 -1.79 20.11
C ARG A 234 -9.77 -2.14 19.27
#